data_1f8278568fa7eb80607df9b3fec18ea0
#
_entry.id   1f8278568fa7eb80607df9b3fec18ea0
#
_cell.length_a   1.000
_cell.length_b   1.000
_cell.length_c   1.000
_cell.angle_alpha   90.00
_cell.angle_beta   90.00
_cell.angle_gamma   90.00
#
_symmetry.space_group_name_H-M   'P 1'
#
loop_
_entity.id
_entity.type
_entity.pdbx_description
1 polymer ?
#
loop_
_entity_poly.entity_id
_entity_poly.type
_entity_poly.pdbx_seq_one_letter_code
_entity_poly.pdbx_strand_id
1 'polypeptide(L)'
;SLSGGSLAVNPENSSILNREFNCFVCGSKQKVKAFQLKPHTQEANRNIFGITSYLASMEGHDYIDFNKIRIITCPTCLFSSINKDLFRKTEREKTPDILTNQKFRTAWIKDVKNRHASLAGKMKELDSLNPSGEAVIKSYELAIQSASMLGVANNDESQKWQAVTLLMTLAEIQMNNGDVEVAESYLEKARERADNLFKNAGHAIVSFKAARLPLFIGL
;
A
#
# COMPACT_ATOMS: atom_id res chain seq x y z
N SER A 1 27.35 18.39 -16.29
CA SER A 1 26.69 17.31 -17.01
C SER A 1 26.94 15.99 -16.32
N LEU A 2 26.06 15.60 -15.38
CA LEU A 2 26.04 14.25 -14.83
C LEU A 2 25.01 13.46 -15.61
N SER A 3 25.47 12.61 -16.52
CA SER A 3 24.68 11.64 -17.26
C SER A 3 24.10 10.63 -16.27
N GLY A 4 22.81 10.69 -16.05
CA GLY A 4 22.04 9.68 -15.33
C GLY A 4 22.04 8.37 -16.11
N GLY A 5 23.04 7.53 -15.87
CA GLY A 5 23.06 6.16 -16.34
C GLY A 5 21.97 5.38 -15.61
N SER A 6 20.97 4.90 -16.34
CA SER A 6 20.08 3.85 -15.88
C SER A 6 20.93 2.63 -15.57
N LEU A 7 21.19 2.35 -14.28
CA LEU A 7 21.80 1.11 -13.86
C LEU A 7 20.86 -0.03 -14.25
N ALA A 8 21.25 -0.79 -15.26
CA ALA A 8 20.57 -2.04 -15.59
C ALA A 8 20.71 -2.97 -14.39
N VAL A 9 19.62 -3.22 -13.68
CA VAL A 9 19.58 -4.13 -12.53
C VAL A 9 19.94 -5.52 -13.05
N ASN A 10 21.06 -6.08 -12.57
CA ASN A 10 21.40 -7.45 -12.88
C ASN A 10 20.34 -8.37 -12.25
N PRO A 11 19.65 -9.22 -13.04
CA PRO A 11 18.56 -10.05 -12.51
C PRO A 11 18.98 -10.97 -11.38
N GLU A 12 20.26 -11.36 -11.30
CA GLU A 12 20.81 -12.23 -10.25
C GLU A 12 20.91 -11.51 -8.91
N ASN A 13 21.24 -10.21 -8.93
CA ASN A 13 21.42 -9.40 -7.72
C ASN A 13 20.15 -8.68 -7.27
N SER A 14 19.07 -8.79 -8.05
CA SER A 14 17.81 -8.13 -7.72
C SER A 14 17.22 -8.68 -6.42
N SER A 15 16.95 -7.81 -5.46
CA SER A 15 16.23 -8.12 -4.21
C SER A 15 14.73 -8.38 -4.44
N ILE A 16 14.23 -8.22 -5.66
CA ILE A 16 12.79 -8.26 -5.97
C ILE A 16 12.43 -9.44 -6.87
N LEU A 17 11.31 -10.05 -6.54
CA LEU A 17 10.57 -10.99 -7.41
C LEU A 17 9.38 -10.28 -8.04
N ASN A 18 9.27 -10.35 -9.36
CA ASN A 18 8.09 -9.90 -10.08
C ASN A 18 7.02 -10.99 -10.05
N ARG A 19 5.78 -10.62 -9.75
CA ARG A 19 4.60 -11.49 -9.76
C ARG A 19 3.50 -10.85 -10.59
N GLU A 20 2.70 -11.69 -11.21
CA GLU A 20 1.53 -11.25 -11.97
C GLU A 20 0.26 -11.87 -11.41
N PHE A 21 -0.78 -11.06 -11.35
CA PHE A 21 -2.09 -11.42 -10.84
C PHE A 21 -3.18 -10.96 -11.81
N ASN A 22 -4.41 -11.38 -11.56
CA ASN A 22 -5.61 -10.83 -12.17
C ASN A 22 -6.43 -10.10 -11.09
N CYS A 23 -7.18 -9.10 -11.48
CA CYS A 23 -7.98 -8.33 -10.51
C CYS A 23 -9.33 -9.01 -10.26
N PHE A 24 -9.64 -9.32 -9.00
CA PHE A 24 -10.96 -9.82 -8.61
C PHE A 24 -12.08 -8.77 -8.77
N VAL A 25 -11.76 -7.48 -8.62
CA VAL A 25 -12.77 -6.41 -8.59
C VAL A 25 -13.37 -6.16 -9.96
N CYS A 26 -12.55 -5.97 -10.99
CA CYS A 26 -13.02 -5.68 -12.35
C CYS A 26 -13.00 -6.90 -13.30
N GLY A 27 -12.31 -7.96 -12.93
CA GLY A 27 -12.19 -9.15 -13.78
C GLY A 27 -11.43 -8.93 -15.11
N SER A 28 -10.71 -7.82 -15.24
CA SER A 28 -9.93 -7.50 -16.45
C SER A 28 -8.91 -8.59 -16.75
N LYS A 29 -8.67 -8.85 -18.04
CA LYS A 29 -7.59 -9.74 -18.51
C LYS A 29 -6.21 -9.10 -18.41
N GLN A 30 -6.14 -7.77 -18.23
CA GLN A 30 -4.87 -7.07 -18.03
C GLN A 30 -4.22 -7.52 -16.73
N LYS A 31 -2.95 -7.92 -16.81
CA LYS A 31 -2.20 -8.37 -15.64
C LYS A 31 -1.91 -7.24 -14.67
N VAL A 32 -1.98 -7.58 -13.41
CA VAL A 32 -1.63 -6.73 -12.28
C VAL A 32 -0.24 -7.13 -11.83
N LYS A 33 0.73 -6.24 -11.94
CA LYS A 33 2.09 -6.49 -11.46
C LYS A 33 2.16 -6.29 -9.96
N ALA A 34 2.95 -7.12 -9.31
CA ALA A 34 3.28 -6.99 -7.91
C ALA A 34 4.75 -7.30 -7.68
N PHE A 35 5.36 -6.53 -6.82
CA PHE A 35 6.73 -6.75 -6.37
C PHE A 35 6.71 -7.49 -5.03
N GLN A 36 7.60 -8.44 -4.88
CA GLN A 36 7.81 -9.18 -3.63
C GLN A 36 9.29 -9.13 -3.29
N LEU A 37 9.59 -8.68 -2.08
CA LEU A 37 10.96 -8.71 -1.56
C LEU A 37 11.39 -10.16 -1.36
N LYS A 38 12.58 -10.53 -1.86
CA LYS A 38 13.17 -11.84 -1.60
C LYS A 38 13.58 -11.92 -0.12
N PRO A 39 13.42 -13.06 0.54
CA PRO A 39 13.90 -13.24 1.91
C PRO A 39 15.41 -12.99 2.01
N HIS A 40 15.85 -12.43 3.13
CA HIS A 40 17.27 -12.24 3.47
C HIS A 40 18.10 -11.40 2.47
N THR A 41 17.47 -10.51 1.71
CA THR A 41 18.17 -9.62 0.77
C THR A 41 18.40 -8.23 1.31
N GLN A 42 17.69 -7.85 2.37
CA GLN A 42 17.81 -6.54 3.00
C GLN A 42 17.63 -6.63 4.52
N GLU A 43 18.32 -5.74 5.21
CA GLU A 43 18.08 -5.49 6.63
C GLU A 43 16.80 -4.67 6.78
N ALA A 44 15.97 -5.07 7.73
CA ALA A 44 14.73 -4.38 8.02
C ALA A 44 14.53 -4.25 9.53
N ASN A 45 14.06 -3.09 9.96
CA ASN A 45 13.66 -2.83 11.32
C ASN A 45 12.16 -2.50 11.36
N ARG A 46 11.53 -2.68 12.50
CA ARG A 46 10.17 -2.21 12.74
C ARG A 46 10.20 -1.14 13.81
N ASN A 47 9.63 0.01 13.47
CA ASN A 47 9.46 1.07 14.44
C ASN A 47 8.38 0.70 15.48
N ILE A 48 8.20 1.56 16.49
CA ILE A 48 7.21 1.38 17.57
C ILE A 48 5.76 1.20 17.06
N PHE A 49 5.46 1.67 15.87
CA PHE A 49 4.16 1.54 15.22
C PHE A 49 4.01 0.26 14.41
N GLY A 50 5.07 -0.55 14.35
CA GLY A 50 5.11 -1.80 13.58
C GLY A 50 5.28 -1.60 12.07
N ILE A 51 5.68 -0.39 11.64
CA ILE A 51 6.02 -0.10 10.25
C ILE A 51 7.44 -0.59 10.01
N THR A 52 7.63 -1.28 8.89
CA THR A 52 8.93 -1.79 8.49
C THR A 52 9.69 -0.70 7.74
N SER A 53 10.90 -0.38 8.22
CA SER A 53 11.87 0.45 7.52
C SER A 53 12.99 -0.42 6.98
N TYR A 54 13.38 -0.21 5.74
CA TYR A 54 14.47 -0.94 5.08
C TYR A 54 15.73 -0.12 5.20
N LEU A 55 16.79 -0.70 5.78
CA LEU A 55 17.99 0.03 6.18
C LEU A 55 19.13 -0.11 5.18
N ALA A 56 19.47 -1.34 4.80
CA ALA A 56 20.58 -1.66 3.93
C ALA A 56 20.31 -2.93 3.13
N SER A 57 21.01 -3.10 2.01
CA SER A 57 21.06 -4.37 1.30
C SER A 57 22.04 -5.32 1.96
N MET A 58 21.74 -6.62 1.93
CA MET A 58 22.71 -7.65 2.24
C MET A 58 23.74 -7.77 1.11
N GLU A 59 24.91 -8.32 1.43
CA GLU A 59 26.00 -8.49 0.45
C GLU A 59 25.51 -9.21 -0.82
N GLY A 60 25.88 -8.68 -1.97
CA GLY A 60 25.50 -9.22 -3.29
C GLY A 60 24.11 -8.84 -3.77
N HIS A 61 23.36 -8.01 -3.04
CA HIS A 61 22.01 -7.59 -3.40
C HIS A 61 21.87 -6.07 -3.54
N ASP A 62 21.00 -5.63 -4.45
CA ASP A 62 20.67 -4.21 -4.62
C ASP A 62 19.72 -3.75 -3.50
N TYR A 63 20.02 -2.57 -2.92
CA TYR A 63 19.09 -1.93 -2.00
C TYR A 63 17.86 -1.41 -2.71
N ILE A 64 16.68 -1.62 -2.11
CA ILE A 64 15.44 -1.03 -2.55
C ILE A 64 14.57 -0.67 -1.35
N ASP A 65 14.04 0.54 -1.32
CA ASP A 65 13.01 0.89 -0.35
C ASP A 65 11.68 0.23 -0.76
N PHE A 66 11.45 -0.98 -0.25
CA PHE A 66 10.29 -1.78 -0.62
C PHE A 66 8.96 -1.10 -0.26
N ASN A 67 8.95 -0.18 0.70
CA ASN A 67 7.74 0.59 1.00
C ASN A 67 7.27 1.42 -0.21
N LYS A 68 8.17 1.90 -1.05
CA LYS A 68 7.81 2.68 -2.25
C LYS A 68 7.12 1.88 -3.35
N ILE A 69 7.30 0.56 -3.36
CA ILE A 69 6.82 -0.31 -4.45
C ILE A 69 5.88 -1.45 -4.00
N ARG A 70 5.55 -1.51 -2.70
CA ARG A 70 4.75 -2.62 -2.13
C ARG A 70 3.27 -2.58 -2.47
N ILE A 71 2.77 -1.44 -2.97
CA ILE A 71 1.35 -1.31 -3.32
C ILE A 71 1.10 -2.01 -4.66
N ILE A 72 0.18 -2.95 -4.65
CA ILE A 72 -0.28 -3.66 -5.83
C ILE A 72 -1.48 -2.89 -6.38
N THR A 73 -1.42 -2.41 -7.62
CA THR A 73 -2.47 -1.61 -8.25
C THR A 73 -2.96 -2.24 -9.54
N CYS A 74 -4.26 -2.46 -9.65
CA CYS A 74 -4.88 -2.90 -10.90
C CYS A 74 -4.85 -1.77 -11.94
N PRO A 75 -4.22 -1.95 -13.11
CA PRO A 75 -4.13 -0.89 -14.11
C PRO A 75 -5.48 -0.52 -14.75
N THR A 76 -6.49 -1.41 -14.66
CA THR A 76 -7.81 -1.18 -15.27
C THR A 76 -8.75 -0.43 -14.34
N CYS A 77 -8.91 -0.85 -13.08
CA CYS A 77 -9.89 -0.25 -12.16
C CYS A 77 -9.26 0.51 -11.00
N LEU A 78 -7.93 0.50 -10.90
CA LEU A 78 -7.14 1.15 -9.86
C LEU A 78 -7.42 0.63 -8.44
N PHE A 79 -8.02 -0.56 -8.32
CA PHE A 79 -8.09 -1.24 -7.03
C PHE A 79 -6.68 -1.53 -6.55
N SER A 80 -6.36 -1.08 -5.34
CA SER A 80 -5.00 -1.11 -4.81
C SER A 80 -4.97 -1.69 -3.41
N SER A 81 -3.97 -2.53 -3.12
CA SER A 81 -3.78 -3.14 -1.80
C SER A 81 -2.32 -3.56 -1.59
N ILE A 82 -1.91 -3.66 -0.32
CA ILE A 82 -0.68 -4.36 0.08
C ILE A 82 -0.89 -5.87 0.22
N ASN A 83 -2.15 -6.31 0.29
CA ASN A 83 -2.49 -7.72 0.46
C ASN A 83 -2.67 -8.37 -0.92
N LYS A 84 -1.71 -9.21 -1.29
CA LYS A 84 -1.72 -9.96 -2.55
C LYS A 84 -2.89 -10.94 -2.67
N ASP A 85 -3.46 -11.39 -1.55
CA ASP A 85 -4.56 -12.35 -1.56
C ASP A 85 -5.90 -11.71 -1.97
N LEU A 86 -5.93 -10.38 -2.13
CA LEU A 86 -7.03 -9.66 -2.77
C LEU A 86 -6.90 -9.61 -4.31
N PHE A 87 -5.92 -10.32 -4.87
CA PHE A 87 -5.71 -10.46 -6.31
C PHE A 87 -5.62 -11.94 -6.67
N ARG A 88 -6.16 -12.31 -7.83
CA ARG A 88 -6.25 -13.69 -8.31
C ARG A 88 -4.92 -14.17 -8.91
N LYS A 89 -4.34 -15.22 -8.39
CA LYS A 89 -3.14 -15.89 -8.95
C LYS A 89 -3.52 -16.82 -10.10
N THR A 90 -4.60 -17.57 -9.93
CA THR A 90 -5.10 -18.54 -10.92
C THR A 90 -6.58 -18.34 -11.19
N GLU A 91 -7.06 -18.76 -12.34
CA GLU A 91 -8.48 -18.64 -12.70
C GLU A 91 -9.44 -19.43 -11.78
N ARG A 92 -8.91 -20.46 -11.10
CA ARG A 92 -9.69 -21.34 -10.21
C ARG A 92 -9.87 -20.76 -8.80
N GLU A 93 -9.13 -19.71 -8.46
CA GLU A 93 -9.26 -19.09 -7.12
C GLU A 93 -10.61 -18.42 -6.95
N LYS A 94 -11.25 -18.72 -5.82
CA LYS A 94 -12.49 -18.06 -5.42
C LYS A 94 -12.22 -16.61 -5.03
N THR A 95 -13.16 -15.74 -5.38
CA THR A 95 -13.13 -14.34 -4.91
C THR A 95 -13.20 -14.32 -3.39
N PRO A 96 -12.29 -13.64 -2.69
CA PRO A 96 -12.38 -13.44 -1.25
C PRO A 96 -13.72 -12.82 -0.85
N ASP A 97 -14.29 -13.27 0.27
CA ASP A 97 -15.62 -12.84 0.71
C ASP A 97 -15.75 -11.32 0.81
N ILE A 98 -14.70 -10.67 1.31
CA ILE A 98 -14.64 -9.20 1.41
C ILE A 98 -14.80 -8.50 0.06
N LEU A 99 -14.44 -9.13 -1.06
CA LEU A 99 -14.56 -8.61 -2.42
C LEU A 99 -15.87 -9.05 -3.12
N THR A 100 -16.70 -9.87 -2.49
CA THR A 100 -18.00 -10.28 -3.05
C THR A 100 -19.07 -9.20 -2.88
N ASN A 101 -18.83 -8.22 -2.02
CA ASN A 101 -19.75 -7.14 -1.72
C ASN A 101 -20.05 -6.28 -2.97
N GLN A 102 -21.26 -6.40 -3.49
CA GLN A 102 -21.67 -5.69 -4.71
C GLN A 102 -21.72 -4.16 -4.54
N LYS A 103 -22.09 -3.67 -3.33
CA LYS A 103 -22.10 -2.23 -3.06
C LYS A 103 -20.70 -1.63 -3.23
N PHE A 104 -19.69 -2.31 -2.67
CA PHE A 104 -18.28 -1.92 -2.85
C PHE A 104 -17.91 -1.93 -4.34
N ARG A 105 -18.11 -3.06 -5.02
CA ARG A 105 -17.68 -3.24 -6.42
C ARG A 105 -18.31 -2.20 -7.34
N THR A 106 -19.63 -2.00 -7.22
CA THR A 106 -20.37 -1.02 -8.02
C THR A 106 -19.84 0.39 -7.78
N ALA A 107 -19.72 0.80 -6.52
CA ALA A 107 -19.19 2.13 -6.17
C ALA A 107 -17.75 2.31 -6.66
N TRP A 108 -16.90 1.28 -6.52
CA TRP A 108 -15.52 1.33 -6.98
C TRP A 108 -15.42 1.50 -8.50
N ILE A 109 -16.16 0.71 -9.27
CA ILE A 109 -16.14 0.76 -10.74
C ILE A 109 -16.77 2.06 -11.27
N LYS A 110 -17.84 2.56 -10.65
CA LYS A 110 -18.49 3.80 -11.06
C LYS A 110 -17.52 5.00 -11.09
N ASP A 111 -16.60 5.07 -10.15
CA ASP A 111 -15.67 6.20 -10.01
C ASP A 111 -14.31 6.00 -10.71
N VAL A 112 -14.16 4.96 -11.53
CA VAL A 112 -12.87 4.60 -12.15
C VAL A 112 -12.31 5.72 -13.05
N LYS A 113 -13.17 6.44 -13.77
CA LYS A 113 -12.75 7.54 -14.66
C LYS A 113 -12.10 8.69 -13.88
N ASN A 114 -12.70 9.08 -12.75
CA ASN A 114 -12.16 10.15 -11.91
C ASN A 114 -10.80 9.74 -11.30
N ARG A 115 -10.67 8.49 -10.86
CA ARG A 115 -9.39 7.97 -10.36
C ARG A 115 -8.31 7.96 -11.43
N HIS A 116 -8.63 7.54 -12.67
CA HIS A 116 -7.66 7.63 -13.76
C HIS A 116 -7.26 9.08 -14.06
N ALA A 117 -8.23 10.01 -14.07
CA ALA A 117 -7.95 11.42 -14.27
C ALA A 117 -7.02 12.00 -13.19
N SER A 118 -7.20 11.58 -11.92
CA SER A 118 -6.37 12.05 -10.81
C SER A 118 -4.92 11.55 -10.84
N LEU A 119 -4.63 10.49 -11.62
CA LEU A 119 -3.27 9.97 -11.79
C LEU A 119 -2.40 10.80 -12.74
N ALA A 120 -3.02 11.68 -13.56
CA ALA A 120 -2.29 12.61 -14.42
C ALA A 120 -1.13 11.97 -15.22
N GLY A 121 -1.32 10.77 -15.76
CA GLY A 121 -0.30 10.06 -16.55
C GLY A 121 0.68 9.21 -15.75
N LYS A 122 0.60 9.15 -14.42
CA LYS A 122 1.50 8.37 -13.54
C LYS A 122 1.27 6.85 -13.56
N MET A 123 0.30 6.37 -14.34
CA MET A 123 -0.04 4.94 -14.42
C MET A 123 1.16 4.03 -14.68
N LYS A 124 2.05 4.42 -15.60
CA LYS A 124 3.24 3.62 -15.94
C LYS A 124 4.25 3.56 -14.80
N GLU A 125 4.28 4.58 -13.94
CA GLU A 125 5.18 4.65 -12.79
C GLU A 125 4.72 3.76 -11.64
N LEU A 126 3.41 3.47 -11.51
CA LEU A 126 2.89 2.58 -10.48
C LEU A 126 3.42 1.13 -10.61
N ASP A 127 3.84 0.74 -11.82
CA ASP A 127 4.42 -0.57 -12.11
C ASP A 127 5.96 -0.54 -12.22
N SER A 128 6.59 0.54 -11.74
CA SER A 128 8.04 0.74 -11.78
C SER A 128 8.70 0.29 -10.48
N LEU A 129 9.93 -0.22 -10.57
CA LEU A 129 10.80 -0.46 -9.41
C LEU A 129 11.39 0.84 -8.83
N ASN A 130 11.31 1.94 -9.59
CA ASN A 130 11.79 3.25 -9.16
C ASN A 130 10.71 4.32 -9.48
N PRO A 131 9.56 4.30 -8.77
CA PRO A 131 8.51 5.28 -8.97
C PRO A 131 8.94 6.66 -8.47
N SER A 132 8.41 7.72 -9.09
CA SER A 132 8.55 9.07 -8.53
C SER A 132 7.84 9.19 -7.19
N GLY A 133 8.24 10.16 -6.37
CA GLY A 133 7.58 10.42 -5.08
C GLY A 133 6.07 10.65 -5.24
N GLU A 134 5.66 11.35 -6.29
CA GLU A 134 4.25 11.56 -6.61
C GLU A 134 3.52 10.24 -6.94
N ALA A 135 4.13 9.35 -7.71
CA ALA A 135 3.55 8.04 -8.01
C ALA A 135 3.41 7.18 -6.74
N VAL A 136 4.39 7.23 -5.83
CA VAL A 136 4.31 6.58 -4.52
C VAL A 136 3.11 7.11 -3.74
N ILE A 137 2.97 8.43 -3.59
CA ILE A 137 1.84 9.05 -2.89
C ILE A 137 0.52 8.57 -3.50
N LYS A 138 0.38 8.64 -4.82
CA LYS A 138 -0.85 8.21 -5.53
C LYS A 138 -1.17 6.74 -5.32
N SER A 139 -0.18 5.85 -5.32
CA SER A 139 -0.38 4.43 -5.05
C SER A 139 -0.94 4.19 -3.63
N TYR A 140 -0.40 4.88 -2.64
CA TYR A 140 -0.87 4.81 -1.26
C TYR A 140 -2.27 5.42 -1.09
N GLU A 141 -2.56 6.56 -1.71
CA GLU A 141 -3.91 7.18 -1.70
C GLU A 141 -4.96 6.20 -2.24
N LEU A 142 -4.67 5.52 -3.34
CA LEU A 142 -5.55 4.49 -3.91
C LEU A 142 -5.73 3.30 -2.95
N ALA A 143 -4.66 2.83 -2.32
CA ALA A 143 -4.74 1.73 -1.37
C ALA A 143 -5.50 2.11 -0.10
N ILE A 144 -5.32 3.33 0.42
CA ILE A 144 -6.08 3.89 1.54
C ILE A 144 -7.56 4.00 1.20
N GLN A 145 -7.89 4.48 -0.01
CA GLN A 145 -9.26 4.55 -0.48
C GLN A 145 -9.89 3.16 -0.60
N SER A 146 -9.17 2.19 -1.18
CA SER A 146 -9.61 0.80 -1.30
C SER A 146 -9.93 0.18 0.06
N ALA A 147 -8.98 0.26 0.99
CA ALA A 147 -9.12 -0.29 2.33
C ALA A 147 -10.26 0.38 3.11
N SER A 148 -10.39 1.72 3.01
CA SER A 148 -11.46 2.46 3.67
C SER A 148 -12.83 2.04 3.14
N MET A 149 -13.00 1.95 1.82
CA MET A 149 -14.27 1.54 1.21
C MET A 149 -14.62 0.09 1.51
N LEU A 150 -13.64 -0.83 1.50
CA LEU A 150 -13.84 -2.22 1.89
C LEU A 150 -14.23 -2.33 3.37
N GLY A 151 -13.54 -1.60 4.24
CA GLY A 151 -13.83 -1.57 5.68
C GLY A 151 -15.25 -1.10 6.00
N VAL A 152 -15.72 -0.07 5.29
CA VAL A 152 -17.08 0.46 5.46
C VAL A 152 -18.12 -0.51 4.88
N ALA A 153 -17.91 -0.98 3.65
CA ALA A 153 -18.88 -1.82 2.94
C ALA A 153 -19.11 -3.18 3.62
N ASN A 154 -18.08 -3.74 4.26
CA ASN A 154 -18.13 -5.05 4.91
C ASN A 154 -18.18 -4.95 6.45
N ASN A 155 -18.18 -3.76 7.01
CA ASN A 155 -17.98 -3.52 8.45
C ASN A 155 -16.72 -4.24 8.99
N ASP A 156 -15.63 -4.21 8.21
CA ASP A 156 -14.38 -4.91 8.50
C ASP A 156 -13.38 -3.98 9.17
N GLU A 157 -13.18 -4.17 10.47
CA GLU A 157 -12.25 -3.37 11.26
C GLU A 157 -10.79 -3.57 10.81
N SER A 158 -10.42 -4.75 10.30
CA SER A 158 -9.07 -5.01 9.81
C SER A 158 -8.73 -4.11 8.61
N GLN A 159 -9.67 -3.93 7.68
CA GLN A 159 -9.49 -3.03 6.55
C GLN A 159 -9.45 -1.55 6.97
N LYS A 160 -10.27 -1.17 7.94
CA LYS A 160 -10.24 0.19 8.49
C LYS A 160 -8.86 0.49 9.13
N TRP A 161 -8.33 -0.45 9.93
CA TRP A 161 -6.98 -0.34 10.50
C TRP A 161 -5.88 -0.40 9.46
N GLN A 162 -6.07 -1.15 8.37
CA GLN A 162 -5.12 -1.15 7.26
C GLN A 162 -4.99 0.24 6.63
N ALA A 163 -6.09 0.98 6.50
CA ALA A 163 -6.04 2.36 6.01
C ALA A 163 -5.22 3.28 6.92
N VAL A 164 -5.32 3.12 8.25
CA VAL A 164 -4.49 3.83 9.23
C VAL A 164 -3.01 3.48 9.05
N THR A 165 -2.69 2.18 8.97
CA THR A 165 -1.30 1.71 8.79
C THR A 165 -0.68 2.23 7.49
N LEU A 166 -1.46 2.32 6.42
CA LEU A 166 -1.00 2.87 5.14
C LEU A 166 -0.69 4.37 5.24
N LEU A 167 -1.51 5.15 5.96
CA LEU A 167 -1.24 6.58 6.21
C LEU A 167 0.07 6.76 6.99
N MET A 168 0.28 5.93 8.02
CA MET A 168 1.52 5.97 8.82
C MET A 168 2.75 5.59 7.98
N THR A 169 2.62 4.57 7.11
CA THR A 169 3.72 4.18 6.22
C THR A 169 4.04 5.30 5.23
N LEU A 170 3.02 5.98 4.70
CA LEU A 170 3.22 7.11 3.82
C LEU A 170 3.89 8.29 4.52
N ALA A 171 3.51 8.56 5.78
CA ALA A 171 4.18 9.55 6.62
C ALA A 171 5.67 9.22 6.82
N GLU A 172 6.01 7.96 7.11
CA GLU A 172 7.40 7.50 7.23
C GLU A 172 8.18 7.73 5.93
N ILE A 173 7.60 7.41 4.78
CA ILE A 173 8.22 7.66 3.47
C ILE A 173 8.50 9.16 3.27
N GLN A 174 7.54 10.03 3.60
CA GLN A 174 7.71 11.48 3.47
C GLN A 174 8.77 12.02 4.45
N MET A 175 8.77 11.53 5.70
CA MET A 175 9.79 11.89 6.68
C MET A 175 11.19 11.53 6.17
N ASN A 176 11.36 10.33 5.60
CA ASN A 176 12.64 9.88 5.04
C ASN A 176 13.07 10.67 3.79
N ASN A 177 12.10 11.26 3.07
CA ASN A 177 12.38 12.17 1.94
C ASN A 177 12.71 13.61 2.40
N GLY A 178 12.55 13.95 3.69
CA GLY A 178 12.71 15.29 4.23
C GLY A 178 11.46 16.18 4.17
N ASP A 179 10.31 15.63 3.74
CA ASP A 179 9.04 16.34 3.60
C ASP A 179 8.23 16.32 4.92
N VAL A 180 8.78 16.94 5.97
CA VAL A 180 8.27 16.84 7.35
C VAL A 180 6.81 17.31 7.47
N GLU A 181 6.46 18.46 6.88
CA GLU A 181 5.10 19.02 6.94
C GLU A 181 4.07 18.08 6.31
N VAL A 182 4.46 17.46 5.19
CA VAL A 182 3.60 16.47 4.51
C VAL A 182 3.44 15.21 5.35
N ALA A 183 4.52 14.75 5.98
CA ALA A 183 4.50 13.61 6.89
C ALA A 183 3.59 13.86 8.09
N GLU A 184 3.67 15.02 8.73
CA GLU A 184 2.80 15.43 9.84
C GLU A 184 1.32 15.43 9.44
N SER A 185 0.99 15.93 8.24
CA SER A 185 -0.38 15.89 7.71
C SER A 185 -0.92 14.46 7.57
N TYR A 186 -0.09 13.49 7.17
CA TYR A 186 -0.51 12.10 7.09
C TYR A 186 -0.63 11.45 8.48
N LEU A 187 0.24 11.79 9.42
CA LEU A 187 0.14 11.33 10.82
C LEU A 187 -1.15 11.83 11.48
N GLU A 188 -1.51 13.10 11.27
CA GLU A 188 -2.76 13.65 11.80
C GLU A 188 -3.98 12.92 11.23
N LYS A 189 -4.04 12.69 9.92
CA LYS A 189 -5.10 11.88 9.29
C LYS A 189 -5.15 10.45 9.83
N ALA A 190 -3.99 9.85 10.13
CA ALA A 190 -3.91 8.53 10.72
C ALA A 190 -4.46 8.54 12.16
N ARG A 191 -4.10 9.55 12.95
CA ARG A 191 -4.59 9.77 14.32
C ARG A 191 -6.11 9.93 14.36
N GLU A 192 -6.67 10.82 13.55
CA GLU A 192 -8.12 11.04 13.49
C GLU A 192 -8.88 9.75 13.16
N ARG A 193 -8.39 8.98 12.19
CA ARG A 193 -9.01 7.70 11.81
C ARG A 193 -8.90 6.66 12.93
N ALA A 194 -7.72 6.56 13.55
CA ALA A 194 -7.50 5.64 14.65
C ALA A 194 -8.40 5.97 15.86
N ASP A 195 -8.53 7.25 16.21
CA ASP A 195 -9.40 7.72 17.28
C ASP A 195 -10.87 7.38 17.01
N ASN A 196 -11.33 7.61 15.79
CA ASN A 196 -12.69 7.24 15.39
C ASN A 196 -12.93 5.72 15.47
N LEU A 197 -11.95 4.91 15.06
CA LEU A 197 -12.04 3.45 15.16
C LEU A 197 -12.06 3.00 16.63
N PHE A 198 -11.24 3.61 17.47
CA PHE A 198 -11.19 3.32 18.89
C PHE A 198 -12.51 3.63 19.59
N LYS A 199 -13.10 4.80 19.34
CA LYS A 199 -14.37 5.21 19.92
C LYS A 199 -15.55 4.32 19.51
N ASN A 200 -15.49 3.75 18.32
CA ASN A 200 -16.58 2.93 17.74
C ASN A 200 -16.36 1.41 17.89
N ALA A 201 -15.15 0.97 18.24
CA ALA A 201 -14.87 -0.44 18.46
C ALA A 201 -15.35 -0.85 19.86
N GLY A 202 -16.27 -1.79 19.92
CA GLY A 202 -16.61 -2.45 21.19
C GLY A 202 -15.35 -3.08 21.83
N HIS A 203 -15.30 -3.12 23.15
CA HIS A 203 -14.13 -3.44 23.99
C HIS A 203 -13.31 -4.71 23.61
N ALA A 204 -13.81 -5.60 22.78
CA ALA A 204 -13.20 -6.90 22.53
C ALA A 204 -11.98 -6.89 21.58
N ILE A 205 -11.83 -5.89 20.68
CA ILE A 205 -10.74 -5.86 19.68
C ILE A 205 -9.61 -4.92 20.11
N VAL A 206 -9.84 -4.15 21.13
CA VAL A 206 -9.03 -3.01 21.58
C VAL A 206 -7.72 -3.43 22.26
N SER A 207 -7.62 -4.64 22.81
CA SER A 207 -6.54 -4.97 23.76
C SER A 207 -5.14 -5.01 23.15
N PHE A 208 -4.96 -5.42 21.90
CA PHE A 208 -3.63 -5.60 21.33
C PHE A 208 -3.13 -4.41 20.49
N LYS A 209 -4.03 -3.72 19.77
CA LYS A 209 -3.67 -2.56 18.93
C LYS A 209 -3.74 -1.24 19.68
N ALA A 210 -4.64 -1.15 20.68
CA ALA A 210 -4.81 0.04 21.53
C ALA A 210 -3.65 0.28 22.48
N ALA A 211 -2.90 -0.72 22.89
CA ALA A 211 -1.69 -0.54 23.68
C ALA A 211 -0.62 0.33 22.97
N ARG A 212 -0.72 0.48 21.65
CA ARG A 212 0.17 1.33 20.82
C ARG A 212 -0.37 2.74 20.56
N LEU A 213 -1.67 2.97 20.80
CA LEU A 213 -2.32 4.26 20.56
C LEU A 213 -1.85 5.39 21.51
N PRO A 214 -1.61 5.16 22.82
CA PRO A 214 -1.12 6.21 23.71
C PRO A 214 0.22 6.82 23.31
N LEU A 215 1.07 6.04 22.60
CA LEU A 215 2.33 6.52 22.03
C LEU A 215 2.11 7.47 20.84
N PHE A 216 0.95 7.39 20.20
CA PHE A 216 0.54 8.24 19.08
C PHE A 216 0.00 9.60 19.52
N ILE A 217 -0.61 9.67 20.71
CA ILE A 217 -1.29 10.86 21.24
C ILE A 217 -0.33 11.73 22.07
N GLY A 218 0.80 11.18 22.45
CA GLY A 218 1.80 11.83 23.31
C GLY A 218 3.00 12.45 22.57
N LEU A 219 2.97 12.48 21.25
CA LEU A 219 3.89 13.21 20.37
C LEU A 219 3.15 14.37 19.73
#